data_dca85ee62654a6f162d53cd0e76e2737
#
_entry.id   dca85ee62654a6f162d53cd0e76e2737
#
_cell.length_a   1.000
_cell.length_b   1.000
_cell.length_c   1.000
_cell.angle_alpha   90.00
_cell.angle_beta   90.00
_cell.angle_gamma   90.00
#
_symmetry.space_group_name_H-M   'P 1'
#
loop_
_entity.id
_entity.type
_entity.pdbx_description
1 polymer ?
#
loop_
_entity_poly.entity_id
_entity_poly.type
_entity_poly.pdbx_seq_one_letter_code
_entity_poly.pdbx_strand_id
1 'polypeptide(L)'
;MIYRKLTENEISTLQANSCWAEDWQRIEVSEDFEPRFFHRVMFYGDIRLGSFTDNVEVSRGFMKHSGVNNATLRNVTIGNNCLIENISGYINNYTIGDDCIISNVCTMETTDGATYGEGNLISVLNEVGEGNLILFHGLTSQVAALMVKHFHNRPLKDTIRRLIREEIERTAPDMAAIGNRVKIVNTKEITNTVIYDDCEIAGAARLSDCTLMSNSNASVYIGTGVICENSIIGDGSSIINSVKMQDCFVGEACKLSNGFTAAGSVFFANSYMANGEACAAFCGPFTASHHKSSLLIGGQFSFYNAGSATNFSNHAYKMGPMHYGTLERGSKTASGAYILMPAHIGAFSVCFGKLMYHPDTRSLPFSYLIAYNDTMYLVPGRNLTTVGLYRDIRKWPKRDMRPAGARKSIVNFDWLSPFTVGEILRGKKILEDLRDASGEDVSTYNYHEYVIKNSSLRKGIKYYDIALRIYMGAVLKRHAPVEPTTAVGTGPWTDLSGLLLPVSEEQRLVDDILSGEIDTTEGIAERFEEINDNYSEYRWAWSYQMIMDYYGFAELNEENVERVKRDYITARRAWIAEIKKDAAKEYRLGDVEEEVFNNFNEQLDKEVDFENQKLYM
;
A
#
# COMPACT_ATOMS: atom_id res chain seq x y z
N MET A 1 24.82 -28.93 4.44
CA MET A 1 26.24 -28.95 3.98
C MET A 1 27.05 -29.70 5.02
N ILE A 2 28.02 -30.57 4.60
CA ILE A 2 28.95 -31.27 5.53
C ILE A 2 30.16 -30.35 5.66
N TYR A 3 30.52 -30.04 6.90
CA TYR A 3 31.72 -29.25 7.22
C TYR A 3 32.79 -30.11 7.86
N ARG A 4 34.05 -29.77 7.59
CA ARG A 4 35.25 -30.37 8.19
C ARG A 4 36.21 -29.29 8.70
N LYS A 5 37.13 -29.66 9.53
CA LYS A 5 38.21 -28.76 9.94
C LYS A 5 39.22 -28.54 8.81
N LEU A 6 39.94 -27.42 8.86
CA LEU A 6 41.04 -27.13 7.95
C LEU A 6 42.18 -28.12 8.10
N THR A 7 42.78 -28.51 7.01
CA THR A 7 44.05 -29.26 6.97
C THR A 7 45.22 -28.31 7.19
N GLU A 8 46.39 -28.87 7.63
CA GLU A 8 47.62 -28.09 7.81
C GLU A 8 48.09 -27.39 6.50
N ASN A 9 47.86 -28.02 5.35
CA ASN A 9 48.21 -27.45 4.04
C ASN A 9 47.31 -26.27 3.68
N GLU A 10 46.02 -26.34 3.97
CA GLU A 10 45.09 -25.24 3.77
C GLU A 10 45.41 -24.06 4.69
N ILE A 11 45.74 -24.33 5.96
CA ILE A 11 46.18 -23.30 6.90
C ILE A 11 47.44 -22.60 6.39
N SER A 12 48.43 -23.38 5.92
CA SER A 12 49.68 -22.83 5.38
C SER A 12 49.42 -21.96 4.14
N THR A 13 48.50 -22.37 3.27
CA THR A 13 48.11 -21.59 2.08
C THR A 13 47.41 -20.29 2.49
N LEU A 14 46.48 -20.33 3.44
CA LEU A 14 45.79 -19.13 3.97
C LEU A 14 46.79 -18.15 4.59
N GLN A 15 47.77 -18.65 5.37
CA GLN A 15 48.81 -17.81 5.96
C GLN A 15 49.72 -17.19 4.89
N ALA A 16 50.08 -17.94 3.84
CA ALA A 16 50.83 -17.43 2.69
C ALA A 16 50.05 -16.32 1.94
N ASN A 17 48.73 -16.39 1.90
CA ASN A 17 47.84 -15.38 1.35
C ASN A 17 47.54 -14.20 2.33
N SER A 18 48.36 -14.09 3.41
CA SER A 18 48.21 -13.06 4.44
C SER A 18 46.90 -13.14 5.23
N CYS A 19 46.33 -14.34 5.36
CA CYS A 19 45.20 -14.57 6.27
C CYS A 19 45.68 -14.87 7.69
N TRP A 20 44.88 -14.51 8.67
CA TRP A 20 45.18 -14.76 10.09
C TRP A 20 43.89 -15.25 10.79
N ALA A 21 44.05 -16.10 11.80
CA ALA A 21 42.95 -16.53 12.65
C ALA A 21 43.32 -16.47 14.12
N GLU A 22 42.37 -16.06 14.95
CA GLU A 22 42.49 -16.13 16.43
C GLU A 22 42.72 -17.61 16.86
N ASP A 23 41.95 -18.53 16.27
CA ASP A 23 42.08 -19.98 16.46
C ASP A 23 41.65 -20.71 15.17
N TRP A 24 42.59 -21.34 14.48
CA TRP A 24 42.34 -22.10 13.26
C TRP A 24 41.42 -23.32 13.49
N GLN A 25 41.33 -23.85 14.72
CA GLN A 25 40.45 -24.96 15.07
C GLN A 25 38.96 -24.56 15.11
N ARG A 26 38.65 -23.29 15.16
CA ARG A 26 37.27 -22.76 15.12
C ARG A 26 36.76 -22.51 13.72
N ILE A 27 37.58 -22.79 12.71
CA ILE A 27 37.18 -22.65 11.30
C ILE A 27 36.77 -24.02 10.76
N GLU A 28 35.57 -24.05 10.18
CA GLU A 28 35.02 -25.21 9.50
C GLU A 28 34.78 -24.85 8.02
N VAL A 29 35.09 -25.76 7.12
CA VAL A 29 35.01 -25.55 5.67
C VAL A 29 34.27 -26.69 4.99
N SER A 30 33.68 -26.42 3.81
CA SER A 30 33.12 -27.47 2.95
C SER A 30 34.21 -28.46 2.48
N GLU A 31 33.82 -29.65 1.99
CA GLU A 31 34.77 -30.64 1.46
C GLU A 31 35.59 -30.08 0.27
N ASP A 32 34.96 -29.26 -0.58
CA ASP A 32 35.56 -28.67 -1.77
C ASP A 32 36.15 -27.26 -1.53
N PHE A 33 36.55 -26.96 -0.31
CA PHE A 33 37.11 -25.67 0.05
C PHE A 33 38.44 -25.39 -0.65
N GLU A 34 38.57 -24.20 -1.26
CA GLU A 34 39.75 -23.75 -2.00
C GLU A 34 40.41 -22.53 -1.33
N PRO A 35 41.48 -22.67 -0.54
CA PRO A 35 42.08 -21.58 0.22
C PRO A 35 42.76 -20.51 -0.67
N ARG A 36 43.05 -20.83 -1.94
CA ARG A 36 43.67 -19.85 -2.89
C ARG A 36 42.85 -18.63 -3.20
N PHE A 37 41.53 -18.65 -2.92
CA PHE A 37 40.63 -17.51 -3.16
C PHE A 37 40.39 -16.65 -1.92
N PHE A 38 41.17 -16.85 -0.88
CA PHE A 38 41.12 -16.08 0.37
C PHE A 38 42.42 -15.30 0.54
N HIS A 39 42.32 -13.94 0.61
CA HIS A 39 43.48 -13.07 0.74
C HIS A 39 43.23 -11.96 1.78
N ARG A 40 44.17 -11.77 2.70
CA ARG A 40 44.12 -10.75 3.75
C ARG A 40 42.82 -10.77 4.55
N VAL A 41 42.43 -11.95 5.03
CA VAL A 41 41.25 -12.17 5.86
C VAL A 41 41.67 -12.41 7.30
N MET A 42 40.99 -11.72 8.24
CA MET A 42 41.14 -11.95 9.67
C MET A 42 39.91 -12.70 10.18
N PHE A 43 40.12 -13.84 10.81
CA PHE A 43 39.06 -14.71 11.33
C PHE A 43 39.05 -14.70 12.86
N TYR A 44 37.89 -14.41 13.45
CA TYR A 44 37.64 -14.42 14.88
C TYR A 44 36.43 -15.31 15.21
N GLY A 45 36.46 -16.00 16.35
CA GLY A 45 35.34 -16.82 16.78
C GLY A 45 35.04 -17.99 15.86
N ASP A 46 33.77 -18.37 15.73
CA ASP A 46 33.32 -19.49 14.93
C ASP A 46 33.06 -19.10 13.48
N ILE A 47 33.74 -19.73 12.56
CA ILE A 47 33.65 -19.46 11.12
C ILE A 47 33.26 -20.72 10.37
N ARG A 48 32.29 -20.62 9.45
CA ARG A 48 31.94 -21.66 8.49
C ARG A 48 31.98 -21.12 7.07
N LEU A 49 32.70 -21.84 6.19
CA LEU A 49 32.89 -21.42 4.80
C LEU A 49 32.41 -22.52 3.85
N GLY A 50 31.56 -22.13 2.91
CA GLY A 50 31.09 -23.00 1.84
C GLY A 50 32.14 -23.27 0.77
N SER A 51 31.70 -23.66 -0.41
CA SER A 51 32.51 -23.92 -1.59
C SER A 51 32.64 -22.65 -2.45
N PHE A 52 33.81 -22.41 -3.06
CA PHE A 52 34.08 -21.22 -3.89
C PHE A 52 34.69 -21.68 -5.21
N THR A 53 33.87 -22.25 -6.08
CA THR A 53 34.30 -22.86 -7.34
C THR A 53 33.92 -22.01 -8.58
N ASP A 54 32.96 -21.12 -8.46
CA ASP A 54 32.38 -20.42 -9.58
C ASP A 54 32.77 -18.92 -9.65
N ASN A 55 32.54 -18.33 -10.81
CA ASN A 55 32.63 -16.91 -11.00
C ASN A 55 31.26 -16.23 -10.77
N VAL A 56 31.27 -15.06 -10.19
CA VAL A 56 30.09 -14.20 -10.00
C VAL A 56 30.14 -12.98 -10.90
N GLU A 57 28.99 -12.57 -11.41
CA GLU A 57 28.87 -11.37 -12.25
C GLU A 57 28.73 -10.11 -11.37
N VAL A 58 29.80 -9.36 -11.21
CA VAL A 58 29.80 -8.12 -10.38
C VAL A 58 29.15 -6.94 -11.09
N SER A 59 29.27 -6.89 -12.40
CA SER A 59 28.54 -5.99 -13.29
C SER A 59 28.41 -6.64 -14.66
N ARG A 60 27.51 -6.15 -15.49
CA ARG A 60 27.19 -6.73 -16.80
C ARG A 60 28.45 -7.06 -17.62
N GLY A 61 28.70 -8.34 -17.85
CA GLY A 61 29.86 -8.86 -18.59
C GLY A 61 31.18 -8.85 -17.82
N PHE A 62 31.20 -8.42 -16.56
CA PHE A 62 32.40 -8.47 -15.73
C PHE A 62 32.27 -9.56 -14.66
N MET A 63 32.99 -10.65 -14.87
CA MET A 63 33.05 -11.79 -13.98
C MET A 63 34.27 -11.72 -13.05
N LYS A 64 34.09 -12.06 -11.78
CA LYS A 64 35.16 -12.28 -10.81
C LYS A 64 34.97 -13.64 -10.17
N HIS A 65 36.07 -14.28 -9.80
CA HIS A 65 35.98 -15.52 -9.05
C HIS A 65 35.44 -15.27 -7.63
N SER A 66 34.57 -16.16 -7.15
CA SER A 66 34.09 -16.15 -5.76
C SER A 66 35.26 -16.28 -4.77
N GLY A 67 35.10 -15.74 -3.58
CA GLY A 67 36.14 -15.75 -2.56
C GLY A 67 36.02 -14.60 -1.57
N VAL A 68 36.98 -14.55 -0.62
CA VAL A 68 36.97 -13.49 0.40
C VAL A 68 38.28 -12.73 0.37
N ASN A 69 38.22 -11.40 0.19
CA ASN A 69 39.40 -10.57 0.04
C ASN A 69 39.31 -9.31 0.92
N ASN A 70 40.32 -9.07 1.74
CA ASN A 70 40.43 -7.88 2.56
C ASN A 70 39.20 -7.68 3.47
N ALA A 71 39.02 -8.59 4.42
CA ALA A 71 37.87 -8.62 5.33
C ALA A 71 38.25 -9.06 6.74
N THR A 72 37.52 -8.57 7.74
CA THR A 72 37.53 -9.07 9.11
C THR A 72 36.19 -9.74 9.40
N LEU A 73 36.21 -11.01 9.78
CA LEU A 73 35.04 -11.85 10.01
C LEU A 73 35.02 -12.37 11.44
N ARG A 74 33.88 -12.27 12.13
CA ARG A 74 33.70 -12.83 13.47
C ARG A 74 32.35 -13.52 13.59
N ASN A 75 32.34 -14.81 13.98
CA ASN A 75 31.11 -15.61 14.11
C ASN A 75 30.26 -15.56 12.84
N VAL A 76 30.81 -15.92 11.69
CA VAL A 76 30.15 -15.79 10.38
C VAL A 76 30.08 -17.15 9.69
N THR A 77 28.89 -17.45 9.17
CA THR A 77 28.70 -18.54 8.21
C THR A 77 28.55 -17.93 6.81
N ILE A 78 29.34 -18.38 5.84
CA ILE A 78 29.28 -17.95 4.44
C ILE A 78 28.92 -19.14 3.57
N GLY A 79 27.89 -19.01 2.76
CA GLY A 79 27.45 -20.01 1.79
C GLY A 79 28.39 -20.17 0.60
N ASN A 80 27.91 -20.86 -0.43
CA ASN A 80 28.68 -21.15 -1.62
C ASN A 80 28.81 -19.94 -2.55
N ASN A 81 29.92 -19.91 -3.28
CA ASN A 81 30.16 -18.96 -4.39
C ASN A 81 29.97 -17.49 -4.05
N CYS A 82 30.14 -17.11 -2.79
CA CYS A 82 30.07 -15.70 -2.39
C CYS A 82 31.32 -14.94 -2.79
N LEU A 83 31.16 -13.67 -3.14
CA LEU A 83 32.26 -12.71 -3.30
C LEU A 83 32.17 -11.65 -2.20
N ILE A 84 33.09 -11.72 -1.22
CA ILE A 84 33.15 -10.74 -0.13
C ILE A 84 34.49 -10.00 -0.24
N GLU A 85 34.42 -8.68 -0.45
CA GLU A 85 35.64 -7.91 -0.65
C GLU A 85 35.59 -6.50 -0.08
N ASN A 86 36.76 -6.04 0.41
CA ASN A 86 36.93 -4.68 0.90
C ASN A 86 35.96 -4.30 2.03
N ILE A 87 35.92 -5.11 3.06
CA ILE A 87 35.20 -4.81 4.30
C ILE A 87 36.12 -3.98 5.18
N SER A 88 35.87 -2.67 5.26
CA SER A 88 36.76 -1.73 5.94
C SER A 88 36.69 -1.79 7.47
N GLY A 89 35.59 -2.25 8.01
CA GLY A 89 35.40 -2.58 9.43
C GLY A 89 35.38 -4.08 9.63
N TYR A 90 34.19 -4.64 9.85
CA TYR A 90 34.02 -6.09 10.09
C TYR A 90 32.61 -6.59 9.71
N ILE A 91 32.50 -7.92 9.58
CA ILE A 91 31.22 -8.64 9.58
C ILE A 91 31.18 -9.48 10.85
N ASN A 92 30.15 -9.30 11.68
CA ASN A 92 30.02 -9.95 12.99
C ASN A 92 28.62 -10.54 13.18
N ASN A 93 28.54 -11.81 13.60
CA ASN A 93 27.30 -12.51 13.90
C ASN A 93 26.30 -12.49 12.73
N TYR A 94 26.71 -13.01 11.56
CA TYR A 94 25.86 -13.11 10.36
C TYR A 94 25.93 -14.51 9.73
N THR A 95 24.78 -14.95 9.24
CA THR A 95 24.70 -16.05 8.27
C THR A 95 24.46 -15.47 6.88
N ILE A 96 25.30 -15.80 5.90
CA ILE A 96 25.26 -15.33 4.51
C ILE A 96 24.94 -16.53 3.62
N GLY A 97 23.89 -16.43 2.81
CA GLY A 97 23.46 -17.45 1.87
C GLY A 97 24.40 -17.61 0.66
N ASP A 98 23.97 -18.38 -0.32
CA ASP A 98 24.74 -18.69 -1.51
C ASP A 98 24.72 -17.54 -2.55
N ASP A 99 25.76 -17.47 -3.40
CA ASP A 99 25.88 -16.57 -4.56
C ASP A 99 25.77 -15.07 -4.21
N CYS A 100 26.17 -14.70 -3.01
CA CYS A 100 26.10 -13.31 -2.54
C CYS A 100 27.32 -12.49 -2.96
N ILE A 101 27.09 -11.19 -3.23
CA ILE A 101 28.16 -10.22 -3.49
C ILE A 101 28.11 -9.14 -2.40
N ILE A 102 29.14 -9.04 -1.57
CA ILE A 102 29.28 -8.02 -0.52
C ILE A 102 30.61 -7.29 -0.75
N SER A 103 30.54 -6.03 -1.20
CA SER A 103 31.72 -5.28 -1.61
C SER A 103 31.68 -3.82 -1.13
N ASN A 104 32.83 -3.33 -0.63
CA ASN A 104 32.96 -1.97 -0.12
C ASN A 104 31.93 -1.63 0.96
N VAL A 105 31.80 -2.49 1.97
CA VAL A 105 30.95 -2.29 3.13
C VAL A 105 31.82 -1.96 4.35
N CYS A 106 31.38 -0.99 5.17
CA CYS A 106 32.16 -0.66 6.35
C CYS A 106 31.89 -1.67 7.46
N THR A 107 30.67 -1.75 7.98
CA THR A 107 30.33 -2.61 9.11
C THR A 107 29.02 -3.32 8.87
N MET A 108 29.01 -4.62 9.23
CA MET A 108 27.79 -5.42 9.31
C MET A 108 27.81 -6.20 10.62
N GLU A 109 26.79 -6.05 11.46
CA GLU A 109 26.74 -6.77 12.74
C GLU A 109 25.33 -7.07 13.25
N THR A 110 25.21 -8.17 13.95
CA THR A 110 24.06 -8.44 14.81
C THR A 110 24.49 -8.34 16.27
N THR A 111 23.75 -7.54 17.03
CA THR A 111 23.95 -7.33 18.46
C THR A 111 22.87 -8.03 19.29
N ASP A 112 23.11 -8.20 20.57
CA ASP A 112 22.12 -8.75 21.49
C ASP A 112 20.88 -7.85 21.54
N GLY A 113 19.69 -8.46 21.54
CA GLY A 113 18.43 -7.75 21.60
C GLY A 113 17.95 -7.15 20.26
N ALA A 114 18.50 -7.59 19.14
CA ALA A 114 18.04 -7.25 17.80
C ALA A 114 16.55 -7.56 17.62
N THR A 115 15.80 -6.59 17.10
CA THR A 115 14.37 -6.75 16.81
C THR A 115 14.10 -6.96 15.33
N TYR A 116 15.04 -6.63 14.48
CA TYR A 116 14.90 -6.69 13.01
C TYR A 116 13.73 -5.84 12.49
N GLY A 117 13.28 -4.82 13.25
CA GLY A 117 12.10 -4.02 12.94
C GLY A 117 10.76 -4.66 13.33
N GLU A 118 10.79 -5.88 13.86
CA GLU A 118 9.61 -6.61 14.30
C GLU A 118 9.14 -6.16 15.69
N GLY A 119 7.84 -6.19 15.92
CA GLY A 119 7.25 -5.88 17.23
C GLY A 119 7.18 -4.40 17.60
N ASN A 120 7.64 -3.49 16.74
CA ASN A 120 7.55 -2.06 16.97
C ASN A 120 6.09 -1.60 17.06
N LEU A 121 5.77 -0.95 18.17
CA LEU A 121 4.46 -0.37 18.41
C LEU A 121 4.44 1.08 17.93
N ILE A 122 3.70 1.36 16.89
CA ILE A 122 3.57 2.70 16.32
C ILE A 122 2.16 3.26 16.46
N SER A 123 2.03 4.57 16.42
CA SER A 123 0.75 5.26 16.37
C SER A 123 0.54 5.86 14.98
N VAL A 124 -0.46 5.37 14.25
CA VAL A 124 -0.93 6.04 13.04
C VAL A 124 -2.20 6.83 13.34
N LEU A 125 -2.52 7.82 12.50
CA LEU A 125 -3.61 8.79 12.63
C LEU A 125 -3.44 9.81 13.77
N ASN A 126 -2.65 9.52 14.78
CA ASN A 126 -2.43 10.42 15.91
C ASN A 126 -0.99 10.30 16.43
N GLU A 127 -0.15 11.29 16.19
CA GLU A 127 1.27 11.31 16.60
C GLU A 127 1.47 11.10 18.11
N VAL A 128 0.53 11.52 18.92
CA VAL A 128 0.59 11.40 20.40
C VAL A 128 -0.20 10.19 20.91
N GLY A 129 -0.54 9.26 20.04
CA GLY A 129 -1.28 8.05 20.40
C GLY A 129 -0.45 7.06 21.23
N GLU A 130 -1.15 6.13 21.86
CA GLU A 130 -0.55 5.07 22.70
C GLU A 130 -0.09 3.84 21.90
N GLY A 131 0.05 3.98 20.57
CA GLY A 131 0.31 2.87 19.66
C GLY A 131 -0.97 2.10 19.30
N ASN A 132 -1.32 2.06 18.04
CA ASN A 132 -2.48 1.33 17.54
C ASN A 132 -2.11 0.24 16.53
N LEU A 133 -0.86 0.24 16.07
CA LEU A 133 -0.30 -0.79 15.20
C LEU A 133 0.95 -1.42 15.81
N ILE A 134 1.16 -2.70 15.56
CA ILE A 134 2.41 -3.41 15.80
C ILE A 134 2.96 -3.86 14.44
N LEU A 135 4.22 -3.54 14.16
CA LEU A 135 4.88 -3.90 12.91
C LEU A 135 5.34 -5.34 12.96
N PHE A 136 5.07 -6.10 11.91
CA PHE A 136 5.58 -7.46 11.73
C PHE A 136 5.57 -7.83 10.23
N HIS A 137 6.34 -8.83 9.84
CA HIS A 137 6.52 -9.24 8.45
C HIS A 137 5.24 -9.70 7.74
N GLY A 138 4.25 -10.20 8.50
CA GLY A 138 2.94 -10.61 7.99
C GLY A 138 1.90 -9.47 7.88
N LEU A 139 2.28 -8.20 8.14
CA LEU A 139 1.34 -7.08 8.14
C LEU A 139 0.81 -6.80 6.74
N THR A 140 -0.51 -6.90 6.57
CA THR A 140 -1.24 -6.49 5.36
C THR A 140 -2.03 -5.20 5.59
N SER A 141 -2.47 -4.55 4.51
CA SER A 141 -3.30 -3.35 4.65
C SER A 141 -4.62 -3.63 5.37
N GLN A 142 -5.16 -4.86 5.27
CA GLN A 142 -6.39 -5.30 5.93
C GLN A 142 -6.19 -5.48 7.43
N VAL A 143 -5.15 -6.19 7.84
CA VAL A 143 -4.81 -6.39 9.26
C VAL A 143 -4.55 -5.04 9.93
N ALA A 144 -3.78 -4.18 9.28
CA ALA A 144 -3.51 -2.83 9.78
C ALA A 144 -4.80 -2.00 9.90
N ALA A 145 -5.68 -2.02 8.88
CA ALA A 145 -6.95 -1.29 8.91
C ALA A 145 -7.89 -1.81 10.00
N LEU A 146 -7.95 -3.13 10.20
CA LEU A 146 -8.72 -3.75 11.28
C LEU A 146 -8.24 -3.27 12.66
N MET A 147 -6.92 -3.29 12.90
CA MET A 147 -6.32 -2.83 14.16
C MET A 147 -6.62 -1.36 14.43
N VAL A 148 -6.50 -0.49 13.42
CA VAL A 148 -6.74 0.95 13.56
C VAL A 148 -8.22 1.24 13.77
N LYS A 149 -9.11 0.60 13.02
CA LYS A 149 -10.55 0.80 13.10
C LYS A 149 -11.11 0.37 14.47
N HIS A 150 -10.60 -0.73 15.01
CA HIS A 150 -11.05 -1.32 16.27
C HIS A 150 -10.12 -0.99 17.45
N PHE A 151 -9.30 0.03 17.35
CA PHE A 151 -8.31 0.40 18.37
C PHE A 151 -8.91 0.54 19.79
N HIS A 152 -10.16 1.00 19.92
CA HIS A 152 -10.86 1.13 21.20
C HIS A 152 -11.42 -0.18 21.74
N ASN A 153 -11.49 -1.23 20.93
CA ASN A 153 -11.87 -2.59 21.37
C ASN A 153 -10.65 -3.26 22.02
N ARG A 154 -10.48 -3.04 23.34
CA ARG A 154 -9.34 -3.56 24.10
C ARG A 154 -9.16 -5.07 23.98
N PRO A 155 -10.21 -5.91 24.17
CA PRO A 155 -10.07 -7.36 24.02
C PRO A 155 -9.51 -7.76 22.64
N LEU A 156 -10.06 -7.22 21.56
CA LEU A 156 -9.58 -7.52 20.20
C LEU A 156 -8.13 -7.06 20.00
N LYS A 157 -7.84 -5.83 20.42
CA LYS A 157 -6.48 -5.27 20.33
C LYS A 157 -5.45 -6.16 21.05
N ASP A 158 -5.76 -6.59 22.27
CA ASP A 158 -4.84 -7.40 23.07
C ASP A 158 -4.70 -8.81 22.48
N THR A 159 -5.77 -9.39 21.92
CA THR A 159 -5.72 -10.69 21.22
C THR A 159 -4.84 -10.59 19.96
N ILE A 160 -5.10 -9.65 19.07
CA ILE A 160 -4.30 -9.50 17.84
C ILE A 160 -2.81 -9.25 18.18
N ARG A 161 -2.52 -8.42 19.18
CA ARG A 161 -1.13 -8.17 19.62
C ARG A 161 -0.46 -9.43 20.17
N ARG A 162 -1.20 -10.27 20.87
CA ARG A 162 -0.69 -11.56 21.34
C ARG A 162 -0.34 -12.47 20.15
N LEU A 163 -1.25 -12.64 19.20
CA LEU A 163 -1.04 -13.46 17.99
C LEU A 163 0.19 -12.99 17.20
N ILE A 164 0.35 -11.68 17.02
CA ILE A 164 1.50 -11.12 16.32
C ILE A 164 2.80 -11.38 17.09
N ARG A 165 2.82 -11.27 18.41
CA ARG A 165 4.03 -11.58 19.20
C ARG A 165 4.39 -13.04 19.13
N GLU A 166 3.42 -13.93 19.22
CA GLU A 166 3.63 -15.39 19.07
C GLU A 166 4.20 -15.71 17.69
N GLU A 167 3.72 -15.05 16.63
CA GLU A 167 4.27 -15.17 15.28
C GLU A 167 5.72 -14.69 15.19
N ILE A 168 6.02 -13.51 15.73
CA ILE A 168 7.38 -12.97 15.78
C ILE A 168 8.32 -13.92 16.53
N GLU A 169 7.93 -14.40 17.71
CA GLU A 169 8.73 -15.31 18.52
C GLU A 169 8.99 -16.64 17.78
N ARG A 170 8.01 -17.14 17.02
CA ARG A 170 8.12 -18.37 16.24
C ARG A 170 9.08 -18.24 15.04
N THR A 171 9.15 -17.05 14.44
CA THR A 171 9.89 -16.80 13.18
C THR A 171 11.21 -16.06 13.37
N ALA A 172 11.46 -15.50 14.56
CA ALA A 172 12.67 -14.73 14.84
C ALA A 172 13.93 -15.59 14.67
N PRO A 173 14.91 -15.15 13.87
CA PRO A 173 16.18 -15.85 13.77
C PRO A 173 17.06 -15.55 14.99
N ASP A 174 17.86 -16.53 15.44
CA ASP A 174 18.84 -16.35 16.52
C ASP A 174 19.93 -15.32 16.15
N MET A 175 20.20 -15.17 14.86
CA MET A 175 21.22 -14.28 14.29
C MET A 175 20.74 -13.77 12.93
N ALA A 176 21.05 -12.51 12.61
CA ALA A 176 20.67 -11.94 11.32
C ALA A 176 21.18 -12.80 10.15
N ALA A 177 20.31 -12.96 9.16
CA ALA A 177 20.58 -13.74 7.97
C ALA A 177 20.50 -12.89 6.71
N ILE A 178 21.40 -13.18 5.78
CA ILE A 178 21.35 -12.71 4.39
C ILE A 178 20.98 -13.91 3.53
N GLY A 179 19.93 -13.80 2.76
CA GLY A 179 19.46 -14.81 1.82
C GLY A 179 20.42 -15.06 0.66
N ASN A 180 19.97 -15.82 -0.31
CA ASN A 180 20.78 -16.16 -1.48
C ASN A 180 20.75 -15.05 -2.55
N ARG A 181 21.80 -14.95 -3.37
CA ARG A 181 21.91 -14.00 -4.50
C ARG A 181 21.72 -12.55 -4.10
N VAL A 182 22.03 -12.21 -2.85
CA VAL A 182 21.97 -10.85 -2.33
C VAL A 182 23.20 -10.07 -2.78
N LYS A 183 22.97 -8.82 -3.20
CA LYS A 183 24.06 -7.91 -3.60
C LYS A 183 24.09 -6.69 -2.68
N ILE A 184 25.18 -6.51 -1.94
CA ILE A 184 25.40 -5.35 -1.06
C ILE A 184 26.69 -4.65 -1.48
N VAL A 185 26.58 -3.43 -2.00
CA VAL A 185 27.73 -2.70 -2.49
C VAL A 185 27.76 -1.25 -1.99
N ASN A 186 28.97 -0.76 -1.69
CA ASN A 186 29.19 0.63 -1.30
C ASN A 186 28.31 1.11 -0.14
N THR A 187 27.99 0.24 0.80
CA THR A 187 27.09 0.51 1.93
C THR A 187 27.89 0.76 3.19
N LYS A 188 27.51 1.77 3.98
CA LYS A 188 28.32 2.16 5.12
C LYS A 188 28.05 1.27 6.33
N GLU A 189 26.81 1.09 6.75
CA GLU A 189 26.47 0.42 8.01
C GLU A 189 25.20 -0.44 7.86
N ILE A 190 25.28 -1.68 8.30
CA ILE A 190 24.15 -2.60 8.40
C ILE A 190 24.19 -3.25 9.78
N THR A 191 23.20 -2.95 10.62
CA THR A 191 23.11 -3.50 11.98
C THR A 191 21.76 -4.17 12.17
N ASN A 192 21.72 -5.35 12.80
CA ASN A 192 20.47 -6.04 13.15
C ASN A 192 19.48 -6.11 11.97
N THR A 193 19.95 -6.47 10.79
CA THR A 193 19.12 -6.43 9.58
C THR A 193 19.06 -7.80 8.92
N VAL A 194 17.83 -8.34 8.77
CA VAL A 194 17.55 -9.55 8.00
C VAL A 194 17.26 -9.17 6.56
N ILE A 195 17.93 -9.85 5.63
CA ILE A 195 17.84 -9.59 4.19
C ILE A 195 17.48 -10.88 3.48
N TYR A 196 16.33 -10.92 2.83
CA TYR A 196 15.87 -12.09 2.09
C TYR A 196 16.51 -12.17 0.69
N ASP A 197 16.24 -13.26 -0.02
CA ASP A 197 16.83 -13.59 -1.32
C ASP A 197 16.68 -12.47 -2.38
N ASP A 198 17.65 -12.40 -3.28
CA ASP A 198 17.61 -11.52 -4.46
C ASP A 198 17.50 -10.02 -4.15
N CYS A 199 17.81 -9.57 -2.94
CA CYS A 199 17.82 -8.17 -2.54
C CYS A 199 19.07 -7.46 -3.07
N GLU A 200 18.92 -6.21 -3.53
CA GLU A 200 20.06 -5.36 -3.90
C GLU A 200 20.12 -4.10 -3.02
N ILE A 201 21.28 -3.88 -2.39
CA ILE A 201 21.59 -2.69 -1.58
C ILE A 201 22.80 -1.99 -2.21
N ALA A 202 22.61 -0.78 -2.72
CA ALA A 202 23.65 -0.05 -3.43
C ALA A 202 23.82 1.36 -2.89
N GLY A 203 24.79 1.55 -2.01
CA GLY A 203 25.16 2.86 -1.47
C GLY A 203 24.27 3.37 -0.32
N ALA A 204 23.62 2.51 0.42
CA ALA A 204 22.87 2.89 1.62
C ALA A 204 23.82 3.50 2.67
N ALA A 205 23.34 4.53 3.38
CA ALA A 205 24.11 5.15 4.45
C ALA A 205 24.00 4.33 5.75
N ARG A 206 22.79 3.89 6.12
CA ARG A 206 22.57 3.03 7.29
C ARG A 206 21.27 2.24 7.19
N LEU A 207 21.33 0.97 7.55
CA LEU A 207 20.19 0.12 7.84
C LEU A 207 20.37 -0.41 9.27
N SER A 208 19.38 -0.22 10.14
CA SER A 208 19.45 -0.64 11.54
C SER A 208 18.10 -1.20 11.98
N ASP A 209 18.10 -2.41 12.55
CA ASP A 209 16.90 -3.10 12.98
C ASP A 209 15.83 -3.14 11.88
N CYS A 210 16.18 -3.76 10.75
CA CYS A 210 15.32 -3.83 9.57
C CYS A 210 15.11 -5.27 9.08
N THR A 211 13.96 -5.49 8.45
CA THR A 211 13.69 -6.70 7.64
C THR A 211 13.41 -6.29 6.21
N LEU A 212 14.19 -6.84 5.25
CA LEU A 212 14.02 -6.62 3.81
C LEU A 212 13.44 -7.89 3.20
N MET A 213 12.13 -7.95 3.00
CA MET A 213 11.43 -9.09 2.40
C MET A 213 11.57 -9.02 0.88
N SER A 214 12.36 -9.89 0.32
CA SER A 214 12.71 -9.90 -1.11
C SER A 214 12.68 -11.32 -1.65
N ASN A 215 12.44 -11.48 -2.93
CA ASN A 215 12.49 -12.76 -3.62
C ASN A 215 12.75 -12.57 -5.12
N SER A 216 13.00 -13.68 -5.85
CA SER A 216 13.34 -13.64 -7.27
C SER A 216 12.28 -13.02 -8.20
N ASN A 217 11.01 -13.00 -7.80
CA ASN A 217 9.93 -12.41 -8.59
C ASN A 217 9.66 -10.94 -8.23
N ALA A 218 10.06 -10.53 -7.03
CA ALA A 218 9.77 -9.23 -6.46
C ALA A 218 10.93 -8.76 -5.57
N SER A 219 12.06 -8.45 -6.20
CA SER A 219 13.26 -8.02 -5.49
C SER A 219 13.12 -6.64 -4.84
N VAL A 220 13.69 -6.49 -3.65
CA VAL A 220 13.81 -5.19 -2.96
C VAL A 220 15.08 -4.48 -3.40
N TYR A 221 14.97 -3.19 -3.66
CA TYR A 221 16.12 -2.35 -3.99
C TYR A 221 16.27 -1.17 -3.01
N ILE A 222 17.44 -1.09 -2.36
CA ILE A 222 17.81 0.01 -1.47
C ILE A 222 18.97 0.80 -2.10
N GLY A 223 18.71 2.06 -2.42
CA GLY A 223 19.66 2.90 -3.16
C GLY A 223 20.48 3.85 -2.29
N THR A 224 21.18 4.73 -2.98
CA THR A 224 22.19 5.63 -2.43
C THR A 224 21.64 6.57 -1.36
N GLY A 225 22.36 6.67 -0.24
CA GLY A 225 22.11 7.63 0.83
C GLY A 225 20.91 7.31 1.71
N VAL A 226 20.26 6.15 1.53
CA VAL A 226 19.12 5.74 2.35
C VAL A 226 19.54 5.49 3.79
N ILE A 227 18.73 5.99 4.73
CA ILE A 227 18.78 5.70 6.15
C ILE A 227 17.44 5.07 6.53
N CYS A 228 17.47 3.85 7.06
CA CYS A 228 16.28 3.11 7.48
C CYS A 228 16.51 2.50 8.87
N GLU A 229 15.57 2.75 9.79
CA GLU A 229 15.67 2.29 11.17
C GLU A 229 14.34 1.68 11.64
N ASN A 230 14.41 0.61 12.42
CA ASN A 230 13.26 -0.08 13.01
C ASN A 230 12.11 -0.30 12.02
N SER A 231 12.41 -0.81 10.83
CA SER A 231 11.44 -0.80 9.73
C SER A 231 11.44 -2.10 8.94
N ILE A 232 10.28 -2.41 8.36
CA ILE A 232 10.07 -3.59 7.53
C ILE A 232 9.76 -3.13 6.10
N ILE A 233 10.44 -3.72 5.11
CA ILE A 233 10.30 -3.39 3.70
C ILE A 233 9.87 -4.63 2.93
N GLY A 234 8.70 -4.54 2.29
CA GLY A 234 8.04 -5.63 1.58
C GLY A 234 8.48 -5.80 0.14
N ASP A 235 8.08 -6.93 -0.40
CA ASP A 235 8.44 -7.46 -1.72
C ASP A 235 8.29 -6.43 -2.86
N GLY A 236 9.29 -6.36 -3.73
CA GLY A 236 9.27 -5.53 -4.93
C GLY A 236 9.36 -4.03 -4.68
N SER A 237 9.64 -3.61 -3.45
CA SER A 237 9.72 -2.20 -3.10
C SER A 237 11.09 -1.59 -3.38
N SER A 238 11.10 -0.31 -3.71
CA SER A 238 12.31 0.45 -4.03
C SER A 238 12.41 1.71 -3.18
N ILE A 239 13.50 1.83 -2.41
CA ILE A 239 13.78 2.97 -1.54
C ILE A 239 15.10 3.58 -1.97
N ILE A 240 15.05 4.80 -2.53
CA ILE A 240 16.19 5.38 -3.24
C ILE A 240 16.41 6.87 -2.96
N ASN A 241 17.59 7.34 -3.30
CA ASN A 241 17.92 8.77 -3.35
C ASN A 241 17.69 9.49 -2.03
N SER A 242 18.41 9.06 -0.98
CA SER A 242 18.47 9.72 0.33
C SER A 242 17.14 9.79 1.10
N VAL A 243 16.28 8.77 0.95
CA VAL A 243 15.12 8.59 1.83
C VAL A 243 15.59 8.36 3.26
N LYS A 244 14.88 8.95 4.23
CA LYS A 244 15.08 8.69 5.67
C LYS A 244 13.77 8.21 6.26
N MET A 245 13.79 7.05 6.91
CA MET A 245 12.61 6.48 7.52
C MET A 245 12.93 5.78 8.84
N GLN A 246 12.00 5.88 9.77
CA GLN A 246 12.09 5.28 11.09
C GLN A 246 10.71 4.77 11.53
N ASP A 247 10.67 3.60 12.17
CA ASP A 247 9.46 3.00 12.70
C ASP A 247 8.36 2.88 11.63
N CYS A 248 8.71 2.37 10.45
CA CYS A 248 7.84 2.32 9.29
C CYS A 248 7.63 0.90 8.76
N PHE A 249 6.46 0.68 8.16
CA PHE A 249 6.19 -0.48 7.33
C PHE A 249 6.01 -0.06 5.88
N VAL A 250 6.77 -0.65 4.98
CA VAL A 250 6.63 -0.48 3.53
C VAL A 250 6.19 -1.82 2.94
N GLY A 251 4.97 -1.87 2.44
CA GLY A 251 4.39 -3.08 1.84
C GLY A 251 4.91 -3.35 0.43
N GLU A 252 4.08 -4.03 -0.37
CA GLU A 252 4.45 -4.59 -1.67
C GLU A 252 4.55 -3.53 -2.77
N ALA A 253 5.57 -3.62 -3.61
CA ALA A 253 5.74 -2.81 -4.82
C ALA A 253 5.65 -1.28 -4.57
N CYS A 254 6.07 -0.83 -3.40
CA CYS A 254 6.11 0.58 -3.05
C CYS A 254 7.37 1.27 -3.59
N LYS A 255 7.26 2.57 -3.82
CA LYS A 255 8.40 3.38 -4.22
C LYS A 255 8.53 4.61 -3.34
N LEU A 256 9.64 4.72 -2.59
CA LEU A 256 9.99 5.90 -1.81
C LEU A 256 11.28 6.52 -2.39
N SER A 257 11.30 7.83 -2.61
CA SER A 257 12.43 8.44 -3.33
C SER A 257 12.65 9.93 -3.04
N ASN A 258 13.81 10.43 -3.49
CA ASN A 258 14.14 11.85 -3.59
C ASN A 258 14.06 12.59 -2.25
N GLY A 259 14.71 12.06 -1.23
CA GLY A 259 14.77 12.69 0.09
C GLY A 259 13.45 12.71 0.85
N PHE A 260 12.50 11.82 0.51
CA PHE A 260 11.29 11.65 1.29
C PHE A 260 11.62 11.24 2.73
N THR A 261 10.90 11.79 3.69
CA THR A 261 11.08 11.46 5.12
C THR A 261 9.82 10.80 5.67
N ALA A 262 9.98 9.79 6.53
CA ALA A 262 8.86 9.09 7.16
C ALA A 262 9.16 8.72 8.60
N ALA A 263 8.16 8.87 9.47
CA ALA A 263 8.22 8.42 10.86
C ALA A 263 6.88 7.81 11.28
N GLY A 264 6.91 6.67 11.97
CA GLY A 264 5.73 6.02 12.55
C GLY A 264 4.59 5.80 11.55
N SER A 265 4.93 5.44 10.30
CA SER A 265 3.98 5.43 9.17
C SER A 265 3.97 4.10 8.45
N VAL A 266 2.85 3.79 7.81
CA VAL A 266 2.70 2.58 7.00
C VAL A 266 2.33 2.92 5.56
N PHE A 267 2.95 2.21 4.61
CA PHE A 267 2.76 2.38 3.17
C PHE A 267 2.42 1.03 2.55
N PHE A 268 1.21 0.88 2.02
CA PHE A 268 0.77 -0.39 1.44
C PHE A 268 0.81 -0.38 -0.09
N ALA A 269 0.52 -1.50 -0.67
CA ALA A 269 0.70 -1.89 -2.05
C ALA A 269 0.69 -0.76 -3.09
N ASN A 270 1.74 -0.66 -3.89
CA ASN A 270 1.90 0.33 -4.96
C ASN A 270 1.86 1.81 -4.50
N SER A 271 2.14 2.09 -3.23
CA SER A 271 2.28 3.47 -2.76
C SER A 271 3.52 4.14 -3.36
N TYR A 272 3.39 5.41 -3.76
CA TYR A 272 4.48 6.18 -4.35
C TYR A 272 4.70 7.49 -3.61
N MET A 273 5.85 7.61 -2.92
CA MET A 273 6.22 8.75 -2.09
C MET A 273 7.51 9.38 -2.59
N ALA A 274 7.54 10.70 -2.72
CA ALA A 274 8.76 11.42 -3.07
C ALA A 274 8.72 12.87 -2.56
N ASN A 275 9.88 13.43 -2.24
CA ASN A 275 10.08 14.86 -1.95
C ASN A 275 9.26 15.46 -0.79
N GLY A 276 8.50 14.69 -0.05
CA GLY A 276 7.61 15.14 1.02
C GLY A 276 7.93 14.48 2.34
N GLU A 277 6.94 14.51 3.23
CA GLU A 277 7.01 13.94 4.56
C GLU A 277 5.74 13.16 4.88
N ALA A 278 5.89 12.06 5.63
CA ALA A 278 4.79 11.36 6.28
C ALA A 278 5.13 11.15 7.77
N CYS A 279 4.19 11.47 8.64
CA CYS A 279 4.30 11.25 10.07
C CYS A 279 2.98 10.70 10.59
N ALA A 280 3.01 9.58 11.31
CA ALA A 280 1.82 8.91 11.82
C ALA A 280 0.75 8.66 10.73
N ALA A 281 1.16 8.43 9.49
CA ALA A 281 0.28 8.30 8.34
C ALA A 281 -0.02 6.84 8.01
N PHE A 282 -1.29 6.54 7.73
CA PHE A 282 -1.74 5.27 7.18
C PHE A 282 -1.95 5.42 5.66
N CYS A 283 -0.94 5.09 4.89
CA CYS A 283 -1.01 5.14 3.43
C CYS A 283 -1.43 3.77 2.87
N GLY A 284 -2.72 3.57 2.69
CA GLY A 284 -3.29 2.38 2.07
C GLY A 284 -2.90 2.25 0.59
N PRO A 285 -3.33 1.17 -0.09
CA PRO A 285 -2.93 0.86 -1.45
C PRO A 285 -3.07 2.03 -2.43
N PHE A 286 -2.12 2.16 -3.35
CA PHE A 286 -2.12 3.21 -4.39
C PHE A 286 -2.14 4.66 -3.88
N THR A 287 -1.67 4.89 -2.65
CA THR A 287 -1.47 6.26 -2.16
C THR A 287 -0.25 6.89 -2.83
N ALA A 288 -0.42 8.08 -3.40
CA ALA A 288 0.64 8.80 -4.11
C ALA A 288 0.83 10.21 -3.56
N SER A 289 2.06 10.52 -3.12
CA SER A 289 2.51 11.86 -2.73
C SER A 289 3.92 12.07 -3.25
N HIS A 290 4.04 12.59 -4.48
CA HIS A 290 5.34 12.66 -5.16
C HIS A 290 5.79 14.08 -5.53
N HIS A 291 5.06 15.09 -5.09
CA HIS A 291 5.41 16.49 -5.26
C HIS A 291 6.06 17.08 -4.02
N LYS A 292 6.85 18.14 -4.21
CA LYS A 292 7.52 18.83 -3.10
C LYS A 292 6.54 19.45 -2.09
N SER A 293 6.99 19.55 -0.85
CA SER A 293 6.29 20.23 0.26
C SER A 293 4.95 19.61 0.65
N SER A 294 4.71 18.33 0.30
CA SER A 294 3.53 17.61 0.79
C SER A 294 3.82 17.06 2.18
N LEU A 295 2.91 17.33 3.11
CA LEU A 295 2.97 16.87 4.50
C LEU A 295 1.75 15.96 4.76
N LEU A 296 1.99 14.64 4.84
CA LEU A 296 0.97 13.66 5.23
C LEU A 296 1.13 13.38 6.73
N ILE A 297 0.56 14.24 7.56
CA ILE A 297 0.63 14.11 9.01
C ILE A 297 -0.67 13.51 9.52
N GLY A 298 -0.61 12.28 10.04
CA GLY A 298 -1.79 11.52 10.40
C GLY A 298 -2.63 11.15 9.17
N GLY A 299 -3.85 10.71 9.40
CA GLY A 299 -4.80 10.40 8.34
C GLY A 299 -4.64 9.00 7.71
N GLN A 300 -5.79 8.45 7.30
CA GLN A 300 -5.90 7.19 6.57
C GLN A 300 -6.29 7.46 5.12
N PHE A 301 -5.55 6.87 4.19
CA PHE A 301 -5.71 7.08 2.75
C PHE A 301 -5.78 5.74 2.02
N SER A 302 -6.45 5.70 0.86
CA SER A 302 -6.31 4.62 -0.12
C SER A 302 -6.63 5.13 -1.51
N PHE A 303 -5.93 4.67 -2.54
CA PHE A 303 -6.04 5.19 -3.91
C PHE A 303 -5.97 6.74 -3.97
N TYR A 304 -5.30 7.31 -3.01
CA TYR A 304 -5.23 8.74 -2.79
C TYR A 304 -4.12 9.39 -3.61
N ASN A 305 -4.35 10.62 -4.07
CA ASN A 305 -3.32 11.40 -4.73
C ASN A 305 -3.20 12.80 -4.14
N ALA A 306 -2.06 13.08 -3.50
CA ALA A 306 -1.73 14.38 -2.94
C ALA A 306 -1.22 15.34 -4.02
N GLY A 307 -1.81 16.52 -4.10
CA GLY A 307 -1.23 17.66 -4.83
C GLY A 307 -0.01 18.23 -4.11
N SER A 308 0.83 18.97 -4.84
CA SER A 308 1.99 19.64 -4.24
C SER A 308 1.58 20.57 -3.10
N ALA A 309 2.38 20.63 -2.04
CA ALA A 309 2.11 21.43 -0.84
C ALA A 309 0.79 21.09 -0.13
N THR A 310 0.28 19.86 -0.31
CA THR A 310 -0.82 19.35 0.52
C THR A 310 -0.39 19.29 1.98
N ASN A 311 -1.25 19.74 2.89
CA ASN A 311 -0.97 19.78 4.31
C ASN A 311 -2.19 19.32 5.12
N PHE A 312 -1.95 18.46 6.11
CA PHE A 312 -2.91 18.07 7.13
C PHE A 312 -2.44 18.62 8.46
N SER A 313 -3.25 19.44 9.09
CA SER A 313 -2.85 20.08 10.34
C SER A 313 -4.04 20.28 11.27
N ASN A 314 -3.74 20.34 12.55
CA ASN A 314 -4.70 20.64 13.60
C ASN A 314 -4.10 21.54 14.67
N HIS A 315 -3.21 22.45 14.29
CA HIS A 315 -2.56 23.40 15.21
C HIS A 315 -3.53 24.22 16.08
N ALA A 316 -4.84 24.14 15.80
CA ALA A 316 -5.88 24.71 16.63
C ALA A 316 -6.07 23.99 17.97
N TYR A 317 -5.61 22.74 18.10
CA TYR A 317 -5.77 21.95 19.32
C TYR A 317 -4.60 22.16 20.28
N LYS A 318 -4.88 22.76 21.44
CA LYS A 318 -3.88 23.06 22.47
C LYS A 318 -3.45 21.83 23.28
N MET A 319 -4.15 20.72 23.18
CA MET A 319 -3.89 19.47 23.93
C MET A 319 -3.01 18.48 23.16
N GLY A 320 -2.47 18.86 22.03
CA GLY A 320 -1.63 18.01 21.17
C GLY A 320 -2.22 17.77 19.78
N PRO A 321 -1.42 17.25 18.85
CA PRO A 321 -1.85 17.00 17.49
C PRO A 321 -2.81 15.80 17.43
N MET A 322 -4.08 16.07 17.09
CA MET A 322 -5.09 15.05 16.81
C MET A 322 -5.44 15.08 15.33
N HIS A 323 -5.05 14.05 14.59
CA HIS A 323 -5.25 14.02 13.16
C HIS A 323 -6.46 13.17 12.74
N TYR A 324 -6.70 12.05 13.32
CA TYR A 324 -7.86 11.14 13.17
C TYR A 324 -8.75 11.44 11.96
N GLY A 325 -8.17 11.39 10.76
CA GLY A 325 -8.90 11.70 9.54
C GLY A 325 -8.86 10.55 8.55
N THR A 326 -9.94 10.42 7.77
CA THR A 326 -10.01 9.46 6.67
C THR A 326 -10.32 10.20 5.38
N LEU A 327 -9.46 10.04 4.39
CA LEU A 327 -9.76 10.35 3.01
C LEU A 327 -10.02 9.03 2.30
N GLU A 328 -11.28 8.73 2.10
CA GLU A 328 -11.70 7.44 1.53
C GLU A 328 -11.14 7.23 0.13
N ARG A 329 -11.24 5.99 -0.35
CA ARG A 329 -10.64 5.54 -1.61
C ARG A 329 -10.83 6.52 -2.78
N GLY A 330 -9.76 6.75 -3.51
CA GLY A 330 -9.78 7.58 -4.71
C GLY A 330 -9.87 9.09 -4.48
N SER A 331 -9.83 9.54 -3.22
CA SER A 331 -9.83 10.97 -2.89
C SER A 331 -8.55 11.66 -3.37
N LYS A 332 -8.64 12.97 -3.59
CA LYS A 332 -7.51 13.78 -4.03
C LYS A 332 -7.46 15.12 -3.32
N THR A 333 -6.27 15.69 -3.25
CA THR A 333 -6.08 17.10 -2.90
C THR A 333 -5.43 17.85 -4.05
N ALA A 334 -5.92 19.03 -4.33
CA ALA A 334 -5.29 19.96 -5.26
C ALA A 334 -4.00 20.55 -4.66
N SER A 335 -3.18 21.18 -5.48
CA SER A 335 -1.96 21.86 -5.01
C SER A 335 -2.30 22.93 -3.97
N GLY A 336 -1.57 22.94 -2.86
CA GLY A 336 -1.77 23.87 -1.75
C GLY A 336 -3.03 23.60 -0.91
N ALA A 337 -3.67 22.45 -1.07
CA ALA A 337 -4.82 22.10 -0.24
C ALA A 337 -4.37 21.89 1.22
N TYR A 338 -5.17 22.44 2.13
CA TYR A 338 -5.02 22.29 3.57
C TYR A 338 -6.32 21.71 4.14
N ILE A 339 -6.20 20.62 4.90
CA ILE A 339 -7.37 19.97 5.51
C ILE A 339 -7.20 19.99 7.03
N LEU A 340 -8.15 20.63 7.71
CA LEU A 340 -8.18 20.64 9.16
C LEU A 340 -8.73 19.30 9.68
N MET A 341 -7.89 18.57 10.38
CA MET A 341 -8.26 17.33 11.06
C MET A 341 -8.92 17.60 12.43
N PRO A 342 -9.81 16.74 12.93
CA PRO A 342 -10.32 15.53 12.28
C PRO A 342 -11.17 15.78 11.05
N ALA A 343 -11.13 14.86 10.08
CA ALA A 343 -11.85 14.97 8.82
C ALA A 343 -12.33 13.60 8.32
N HIS A 344 -13.47 13.56 7.62
CA HIS A 344 -13.91 12.37 6.89
C HIS A 344 -14.36 12.77 5.49
N ILE A 345 -13.49 12.57 4.51
CA ILE A 345 -13.75 12.91 3.12
C ILE A 345 -14.28 11.68 2.38
N GLY A 346 -15.48 11.79 1.83
CA GLY A 346 -16.13 10.69 1.10
C GLY A 346 -15.35 10.25 -0.14
N ALA A 347 -15.57 9.01 -0.54
CA ALA A 347 -14.83 8.35 -1.62
C ALA A 347 -14.80 9.17 -2.92
N PHE A 348 -13.66 9.14 -3.61
CA PHE A 348 -13.44 9.83 -4.88
C PHE A 348 -13.68 11.35 -4.87
N SER A 349 -13.66 11.98 -3.71
CA SER A 349 -13.81 13.42 -3.59
C SER A 349 -12.50 14.17 -3.84
N VAL A 350 -12.59 15.45 -4.21
CA VAL A 350 -11.43 16.31 -4.47
C VAL A 350 -11.50 17.57 -3.62
N CYS A 351 -10.43 17.85 -2.87
CA CYS A 351 -10.33 18.99 -1.98
C CYS A 351 -9.49 20.11 -2.59
N PHE A 352 -10.00 21.35 -2.57
CA PHE A 352 -9.35 22.54 -3.10
C PHE A 352 -9.26 23.63 -2.04
N GLY A 353 -8.09 24.24 -1.90
CA GLY A 353 -7.86 25.36 -0.99
C GLY A 353 -7.77 24.94 0.48
N LYS A 354 -7.97 25.90 1.38
CA LYS A 354 -7.83 25.69 2.83
C LYS A 354 -9.17 25.36 3.48
N LEU A 355 -9.42 24.09 3.75
CA LEU A 355 -10.61 23.61 4.44
C LEU A 355 -10.43 23.81 5.95
N MET A 356 -10.99 24.90 6.48
CA MET A 356 -10.77 25.38 7.86
C MET A 356 -11.81 24.87 8.87
N TYR A 357 -12.80 24.09 8.42
CA TYR A 357 -13.74 23.37 9.27
C TYR A 357 -13.42 21.88 9.22
N HIS A 358 -13.89 21.11 10.18
CA HIS A 358 -13.73 19.64 10.22
C HIS A 358 -14.68 18.99 9.20
N PRO A 359 -14.24 18.68 7.98
CA PRO A 359 -15.15 18.20 6.96
C PRO A 359 -15.60 16.77 7.25
N ASP A 360 -16.92 16.55 7.20
CA ASP A 360 -17.53 15.23 7.13
C ASP A 360 -18.44 15.15 5.91
N THR A 361 -17.94 14.49 4.87
CA THR A 361 -18.66 14.32 3.60
C THR A 361 -18.74 12.84 3.19
N ARG A 362 -18.63 11.90 4.17
CA ARG A 362 -18.66 10.46 3.90
C ARG A 362 -19.86 10.04 3.06
N SER A 363 -21.04 10.59 3.33
CA SER A 363 -22.27 10.29 2.60
C SER A 363 -22.49 11.15 1.34
N LEU A 364 -21.49 11.89 0.89
CA LEU A 364 -21.51 12.67 -0.34
C LEU A 364 -20.25 12.37 -1.19
N PRO A 365 -20.07 11.11 -1.64
CA PRO A 365 -18.89 10.71 -2.39
C PRO A 365 -18.81 11.43 -3.75
N PHE A 366 -17.66 11.38 -4.41
CA PHE A 366 -17.40 12.02 -5.71
C PHE A 366 -17.61 13.54 -5.72
N SER A 367 -17.54 14.19 -4.56
CA SER A 367 -17.76 15.61 -4.41
C SER A 367 -16.50 16.45 -4.62
N TYR A 368 -16.68 17.72 -5.00
CA TYR A 368 -15.65 18.72 -4.86
C TYR A 368 -15.91 19.54 -3.59
N LEU A 369 -14.90 19.65 -2.74
CA LEU A 369 -14.86 20.51 -1.57
C LEU A 369 -13.96 21.70 -1.91
N ILE A 370 -14.51 22.91 -1.93
CA ILE A 370 -13.80 24.08 -2.43
C ILE A 370 -13.85 25.19 -1.39
N ALA A 371 -12.69 25.56 -0.84
CA ALA A 371 -12.54 26.78 -0.06
C ALA A 371 -12.30 27.96 -1.01
N TYR A 372 -13.19 28.94 -0.99
CA TYR A 372 -13.05 30.16 -1.77
C TYR A 372 -13.48 31.37 -0.95
N ASN A 373 -12.57 32.31 -0.75
CA ASN A 373 -12.68 33.34 0.26
C ASN A 373 -13.03 32.68 1.62
N ASP A 374 -13.86 33.20 2.43
CA ASP A 374 -14.25 32.64 3.73
C ASP A 374 -15.42 31.64 3.65
N THR A 375 -15.70 31.10 2.45
CA THR A 375 -16.84 30.21 2.21
C THR A 375 -16.35 28.83 1.77
N MET A 376 -16.93 27.80 2.37
CA MET A 376 -16.71 26.41 2.03
C MET A 376 -17.83 25.93 1.13
N TYR A 377 -17.52 25.65 -0.13
CA TYR A 377 -18.49 25.12 -1.09
C TYR A 377 -18.38 23.62 -1.24
N LEU A 378 -19.54 22.96 -1.32
CA LEU A 378 -19.65 21.55 -1.66
C LEU A 378 -20.37 21.41 -3.00
N VAL A 379 -19.78 20.63 -3.91
CA VAL A 379 -20.34 20.35 -5.24
C VAL A 379 -20.53 18.84 -5.36
N PRO A 380 -21.71 18.32 -4.94
CA PRO A 380 -21.96 16.88 -4.87
C PRO A 380 -21.84 16.17 -6.22
N GLY A 381 -21.24 15.00 -6.24
CA GLY A 381 -21.13 14.16 -7.43
C GLY A 381 -20.32 14.74 -8.60
N ARG A 382 -19.64 15.89 -8.41
CA ARG A 382 -18.96 16.58 -9.53
C ARG A 382 -17.82 15.74 -10.13
N ASN A 383 -17.10 15.01 -9.33
CA ASN A 383 -15.98 14.20 -9.81
C ASN A 383 -16.43 13.03 -10.71
N LEU A 384 -17.67 12.55 -10.58
CA LEU A 384 -18.24 11.51 -11.46
C LEU A 384 -18.11 11.86 -12.96
N THR A 385 -18.11 13.14 -13.28
CA THR A 385 -18.15 13.63 -14.66
C THR A 385 -16.82 14.23 -15.13
N THR A 386 -15.70 13.84 -14.53
CA THR A 386 -14.37 14.36 -14.88
C THR A 386 -13.53 13.35 -15.66
N VAL A 387 -12.72 13.86 -16.58
CA VAL A 387 -11.67 13.10 -17.26
C VAL A 387 -10.70 12.50 -16.23
N GLY A 388 -10.45 13.22 -15.14
CA GLY A 388 -9.57 12.78 -14.06
C GLY A 388 -10.01 11.45 -13.45
N LEU A 389 -11.27 11.32 -13.03
CA LEU A 389 -11.83 10.07 -12.51
C LEU A 389 -11.83 8.97 -13.58
N TYR A 390 -12.32 9.29 -14.79
CA TYR A 390 -12.37 8.35 -15.91
C TYR A 390 -11.01 7.69 -16.19
N ARG A 391 -9.94 8.50 -16.14
CA ARG A 391 -8.58 8.05 -16.32
C ARG A 391 -8.10 7.18 -15.15
N ASP A 392 -8.37 7.59 -13.90
CA ASP A 392 -7.82 6.95 -12.72
C ASP A 392 -8.39 5.55 -12.50
N ILE A 393 -9.71 5.35 -12.64
CA ILE A 393 -10.35 4.03 -12.48
C ILE A 393 -9.83 2.98 -13.50
N ARG A 394 -9.28 3.41 -14.63
CA ARG A 394 -8.67 2.55 -15.64
C ARG A 394 -7.17 2.35 -15.44
N LYS A 395 -6.54 3.30 -14.77
CA LYS A 395 -5.09 3.35 -14.58
C LYS A 395 -4.63 2.43 -13.47
N TRP A 396 -5.33 2.38 -12.34
CA TRP A 396 -4.90 1.62 -11.17
C TRP A 396 -4.70 0.12 -11.45
N PRO A 397 -5.65 -0.62 -12.07
CA PRO A 397 -5.43 -2.04 -12.35
C PRO A 397 -4.20 -2.29 -13.24
N LYS A 398 -3.89 -1.35 -14.16
CA LYS A 398 -2.73 -1.43 -15.06
C LYS A 398 -1.40 -1.08 -14.39
N ARG A 399 -1.44 -0.46 -13.22
CA ARG A 399 -0.28 -0.03 -12.45
C ARG A 399 -0.03 -0.90 -11.23
N ASP A 400 -0.74 -1.98 -11.08
CA ASP A 400 -0.42 -2.97 -10.05
C ASP A 400 0.86 -3.70 -10.46
N MET A 401 1.95 -3.38 -9.78
CA MET A 401 3.28 -3.91 -10.06
C MET A 401 3.57 -5.20 -9.29
N ARG A 402 2.64 -5.66 -8.47
CA ARG A 402 2.81 -6.88 -7.69
C ARG A 402 2.69 -8.11 -8.59
N PRO A 403 3.61 -9.08 -8.48
CA PRO A 403 3.50 -10.32 -9.24
C PRO A 403 2.20 -11.07 -8.94
N ALA A 404 1.61 -11.68 -9.96
CA ALA A 404 0.46 -12.56 -9.76
C ALA A 404 0.86 -13.76 -8.86
N GLY A 405 0.03 -14.09 -7.88
CA GLY A 405 0.27 -15.20 -6.95
C GLY A 405 1.19 -14.89 -5.75
N ALA A 406 1.69 -13.65 -5.63
CA ALA A 406 2.51 -13.22 -4.49
C ALA A 406 1.93 -11.97 -3.78
N ARG A 407 0.65 -11.70 -3.93
CA ARG A 407 -0.02 -10.53 -3.38
C ARG A 407 -0.46 -10.82 -1.95
N LYS A 408 0.07 -10.08 -0.99
CA LYS A 408 -0.27 -10.20 0.44
C LYS A 408 -1.48 -9.33 0.80
N SER A 409 -1.47 -8.05 0.38
CA SER A 409 -2.62 -7.16 0.59
C SER A 409 -3.65 -7.31 -0.51
N ILE A 410 -4.91 -7.43 -0.14
CA ILE A 410 -6.03 -7.52 -1.08
C ILE A 410 -6.35 -6.12 -1.61
N VAL A 411 -6.52 -6.00 -2.93
CA VAL A 411 -6.84 -4.72 -3.58
C VAL A 411 -7.98 -4.93 -4.57
N ASN A 412 -9.16 -4.45 -4.21
CA ASN A 412 -10.31 -4.41 -5.08
C ASN A 412 -10.37 -3.07 -5.82
N PHE A 413 -10.48 -3.10 -7.15
CA PHE A 413 -10.49 -1.91 -8.02
C PHE A 413 -11.89 -1.40 -8.38
N ASP A 414 -12.95 -2.02 -7.88
CA ASP A 414 -14.33 -1.59 -8.18
C ASP A 414 -14.57 -0.18 -7.60
N TRP A 415 -14.75 0.79 -8.50
CA TRP A 415 -15.01 2.18 -8.14
C TRP A 415 -16.48 2.43 -7.81
N LEU A 416 -17.39 1.70 -8.45
CA LEU A 416 -18.78 1.54 -8.03
C LEU A 416 -18.92 0.14 -7.41
N SER A 417 -19.15 0.10 -6.14
CA SER A 417 -19.26 -1.07 -5.29
C SER A 417 -20.42 -0.87 -4.30
N PRO A 418 -20.89 -1.89 -3.59
CA PRO A 418 -21.91 -1.69 -2.55
C PRO A 418 -21.53 -0.62 -1.53
N PHE A 419 -20.23 -0.48 -1.21
CA PHE A 419 -19.74 0.59 -0.34
C PHE A 419 -20.00 1.97 -0.94
N THR A 420 -19.45 2.27 -2.12
CA THR A 420 -19.57 3.60 -2.74
C THR A 420 -20.98 3.92 -3.21
N VAL A 421 -21.72 2.91 -3.70
CA VAL A 421 -23.11 3.06 -4.18
C VAL A 421 -24.07 3.24 -3.01
N GLY A 422 -23.82 2.59 -1.88
CA GLY A 422 -24.55 2.82 -0.65
C GLY A 422 -24.44 4.27 -0.17
N GLU A 423 -23.24 4.87 -0.23
CA GLU A 423 -23.03 6.28 0.08
C GLU A 423 -23.69 7.20 -0.98
N ILE A 424 -23.68 6.85 -2.27
CA ILE A 424 -24.40 7.58 -3.33
C ILE A 424 -25.91 7.60 -3.04
N LEU A 425 -26.51 6.48 -2.63
CA LEU A 425 -27.93 6.43 -2.26
C LEU A 425 -28.24 7.36 -1.09
N ARG A 426 -27.42 7.32 -0.03
CA ARG A 426 -27.56 8.23 1.12
C ARG A 426 -27.37 9.68 0.70
N GLY A 427 -26.35 9.97 -0.10
CA GLY A 427 -26.08 11.32 -0.61
C GLY A 427 -27.20 11.88 -1.50
N LYS A 428 -27.75 11.05 -2.39
CA LYS A 428 -28.90 11.46 -3.21
C LYS A 428 -30.09 11.84 -2.31
N LYS A 429 -30.39 11.02 -1.31
CA LYS A 429 -31.47 11.28 -0.35
C LYS A 429 -31.23 12.58 0.43
N ILE A 430 -30.01 12.82 0.92
CA ILE A 430 -29.65 14.09 1.59
C ILE A 430 -29.93 15.28 0.69
N LEU A 431 -29.54 15.23 -0.60
CA LEU A 431 -29.76 16.33 -1.53
C LEU A 431 -31.25 16.55 -1.84
N GLU A 432 -32.02 15.49 -1.95
CA GLU A 432 -33.48 15.54 -2.13
C GLU A 432 -34.15 16.13 -0.89
N ASP A 433 -33.79 15.72 0.30
CA ASP A 433 -34.33 16.24 1.56
C ASP A 433 -34.00 17.73 1.76
N LEU A 434 -32.79 18.19 1.41
CA LEU A 434 -32.42 19.60 1.44
C LEU A 434 -33.28 20.43 0.48
N ARG A 435 -33.51 19.94 -0.74
CA ARG A 435 -34.39 20.58 -1.72
C ARG A 435 -35.81 20.66 -1.20
N ASP A 436 -36.36 19.56 -0.71
CA ASP A 436 -37.76 19.46 -0.27
C ASP A 436 -38.01 20.32 0.99
N ALA A 437 -37.03 20.41 1.89
CA ALA A 437 -37.13 21.25 3.09
C ALA A 437 -37.01 22.75 2.83
N SER A 438 -36.20 23.16 1.83
CA SER A 438 -35.91 24.59 1.58
C SER A 438 -36.58 25.16 0.33
N GLY A 439 -37.17 24.30 -0.51
CA GLY A 439 -37.77 24.65 -1.80
C GLY A 439 -36.75 24.67 -2.94
N GLU A 440 -37.27 24.69 -4.19
CA GLU A 440 -36.43 24.64 -5.41
C GLU A 440 -35.92 26.01 -5.87
N ASP A 441 -36.50 27.10 -5.38
CA ASP A 441 -36.21 28.46 -5.83
C ASP A 441 -35.12 29.18 -5.01
N VAL A 442 -34.55 28.51 -4.00
CA VAL A 442 -33.45 29.07 -3.21
C VAL A 442 -32.15 29.05 -4.02
N SER A 443 -31.29 30.05 -3.81
CA SER A 443 -30.00 30.14 -4.51
C SER A 443 -28.97 29.15 -3.98
N THR A 444 -29.05 28.82 -2.69
CA THR A 444 -28.11 27.99 -1.98
C THR A 444 -28.78 27.15 -0.88
N TYR A 445 -28.15 26.03 -0.55
CA TYR A 445 -28.50 25.16 0.58
C TYR A 445 -27.31 25.06 1.51
N ASN A 446 -27.54 24.82 2.79
CA ASN A 446 -26.51 24.58 3.77
C ASN A 446 -26.48 23.09 4.16
N TYR A 447 -25.31 22.49 4.15
CA TYR A 447 -25.05 21.15 4.63
C TYR A 447 -23.85 21.18 5.59
N HIS A 448 -24.10 21.08 6.88
CA HIS A 448 -23.13 21.43 7.92
C HIS A 448 -22.58 22.84 7.66
N GLU A 449 -21.26 23.02 7.63
CA GLU A 449 -20.58 24.30 7.35
C GLU A 449 -20.40 24.57 5.84
N TYR A 450 -20.94 23.73 4.96
CA TYR A 450 -20.81 23.86 3.51
C TYR A 450 -22.02 24.52 2.88
N VAL A 451 -21.74 25.33 1.87
CA VAL A 451 -22.75 25.93 0.99
C VAL A 451 -22.83 25.13 -0.30
N ILE A 452 -24.02 24.65 -0.64
CA ILE A 452 -24.32 23.99 -1.90
C ILE A 452 -25.14 24.94 -2.78
N LYS A 453 -24.61 25.33 -3.93
CA LYS A 453 -25.39 26.13 -4.90
C LYS A 453 -26.56 25.32 -5.46
N ASN A 454 -27.71 25.91 -5.71
CA ASN A 454 -28.89 25.24 -6.27
C ASN A 454 -28.55 24.45 -7.54
N SER A 455 -27.81 25.06 -8.46
CA SER A 455 -27.36 24.36 -9.68
C SER A 455 -26.45 23.16 -9.41
N SER A 456 -25.69 23.19 -8.34
CA SER A 456 -24.81 22.09 -7.92
C SER A 456 -25.62 20.96 -7.29
N LEU A 457 -26.61 21.29 -6.47
CA LEU A 457 -27.50 20.29 -5.87
C LEU A 457 -28.29 19.52 -6.95
N ARG A 458 -28.93 20.23 -7.88
CA ARG A 458 -29.67 19.60 -8.98
C ARG A 458 -28.79 18.69 -9.85
N LYS A 459 -27.57 19.14 -10.17
CA LYS A 459 -26.58 18.31 -10.90
C LYS A 459 -26.12 17.13 -10.07
N GLY A 460 -25.90 17.29 -8.76
CA GLY A 460 -25.51 16.23 -7.85
C GLY A 460 -26.53 15.08 -7.85
N ILE A 461 -27.81 15.38 -7.70
CA ILE A 461 -28.90 14.40 -7.78
C ILE A 461 -28.86 13.66 -9.13
N LYS A 462 -28.73 14.40 -10.25
CA LYS A 462 -28.64 13.80 -11.60
C LYS A 462 -27.42 12.90 -11.76
N TYR A 463 -26.26 13.32 -11.28
CA TYR A 463 -25.02 12.54 -11.43
C TYR A 463 -25.03 11.28 -10.57
N TYR A 464 -25.57 11.36 -9.38
CA TYR A 464 -25.79 10.18 -8.54
C TYR A 464 -26.76 9.20 -9.21
N ASP A 465 -27.86 9.66 -9.78
CA ASP A 465 -28.79 8.80 -10.52
C ASP A 465 -28.13 8.11 -11.72
N ILE A 466 -27.30 8.81 -12.48
CA ILE A 466 -26.51 8.23 -13.57
C ILE A 466 -25.58 7.12 -13.03
N ALA A 467 -24.88 7.35 -11.94
CA ALA A 467 -23.97 6.37 -11.33
C ALA A 467 -24.72 5.12 -10.84
N LEU A 468 -25.89 5.29 -10.22
CA LEU A 468 -26.74 4.18 -9.76
C LEU A 468 -27.16 3.29 -10.94
N ARG A 469 -27.63 3.87 -12.04
CA ARG A 469 -28.05 3.11 -13.23
C ARG A 469 -26.86 2.43 -13.91
N ILE A 470 -25.68 3.07 -13.94
CA ILE A 470 -24.45 2.43 -14.45
C ILE A 470 -24.09 1.23 -13.58
N TYR A 471 -24.17 1.35 -12.27
CA TYR A 471 -23.85 0.25 -11.36
C TYR A 471 -24.80 -0.93 -11.55
N MET A 472 -26.10 -0.70 -11.52
CA MET A 472 -27.13 -1.75 -11.65
C MET A 472 -26.97 -2.55 -12.94
N GLY A 473 -26.81 -1.90 -14.09
CA GLY A 473 -26.60 -2.59 -15.35
C GLY A 473 -25.25 -3.31 -15.44
N ALA A 474 -24.20 -2.75 -14.85
CA ALA A 474 -22.89 -3.40 -14.84
C ALA A 474 -22.86 -4.67 -13.97
N VAL A 475 -23.63 -4.72 -12.90
CA VAL A 475 -23.76 -5.92 -12.06
C VAL A 475 -24.58 -7.00 -12.77
N LEU A 476 -25.72 -6.66 -13.37
CA LEU A 476 -26.53 -7.58 -14.17
C LEU A 476 -25.76 -8.22 -15.34
N LYS A 477 -24.80 -7.51 -15.90
CA LYS A 477 -23.92 -8.04 -16.95
C LYS A 477 -22.97 -9.15 -16.44
N ARG A 478 -22.62 -9.10 -15.16
CA ARG A 478 -21.69 -10.05 -14.53
C ARG A 478 -22.39 -11.25 -13.89
N HIS A 479 -23.67 -11.13 -13.60
CA HIS A 479 -24.48 -12.16 -12.96
C HIS A 479 -25.73 -12.47 -13.77
N ALA A 480 -26.13 -13.74 -13.78
CA ALA A 480 -27.47 -14.11 -14.23
C ALA A 480 -28.53 -13.46 -13.31
N PRO A 481 -29.67 -13.01 -13.84
CA PRO A 481 -30.73 -12.36 -13.06
C PRO A 481 -31.53 -13.37 -12.23
N VAL A 482 -30.85 -14.13 -11.38
CA VAL A 482 -31.45 -15.10 -10.44
C VAL A 482 -31.34 -14.57 -9.02
N GLU A 483 -32.27 -15.01 -8.17
CA GLU A 483 -32.22 -14.66 -6.76
C GLU A 483 -30.88 -15.07 -6.14
N PRO A 484 -30.32 -14.23 -5.25
CA PRO A 484 -29.10 -14.55 -4.53
C PRO A 484 -29.26 -15.82 -3.69
N THR A 485 -28.21 -16.63 -3.65
CA THR A 485 -28.16 -17.86 -2.84
C THR A 485 -27.81 -17.56 -1.38
N THR A 486 -27.37 -16.34 -1.08
CA THR A 486 -26.98 -15.88 0.26
C THR A 486 -27.62 -14.54 0.60
N ALA A 487 -27.90 -14.34 1.88
CA ALA A 487 -28.27 -13.04 2.43
C ALA A 487 -27.05 -12.22 2.91
N VAL A 488 -25.87 -12.82 2.92
CA VAL A 488 -24.63 -12.11 3.28
C VAL A 488 -24.38 -11.00 2.25
N GLY A 489 -24.13 -9.81 2.76
CA GLY A 489 -23.89 -8.62 1.92
C GLY A 489 -25.08 -7.69 1.77
N THR A 490 -26.32 -8.07 2.12
CA THR A 490 -27.52 -7.20 2.00
C THR A 490 -27.48 -5.95 2.89
N GLY A 491 -26.68 -5.97 3.97
CA GLY A 491 -26.48 -4.84 4.88
C GLY A 491 -25.47 -3.79 4.41
N PRO A 492 -24.95 -2.95 5.33
CA PRO A 492 -23.93 -1.96 5.02
C PRO A 492 -22.58 -2.59 4.66
N TRP A 493 -21.81 -1.86 3.86
CA TRP A 493 -20.46 -2.25 3.43
C TRP A 493 -19.40 -1.28 3.93
N THR A 494 -18.15 -1.75 3.98
CA THR A 494 -16.98 -0.98 4.37
C THR A 494 -15.79 -1.25 3.44
N ASP A 495 -14.78 -0.39 3.51
CA ASP A 495 -13.48 -0.55 2.86
C ASP A 495 -12.39 -0.69 3.93
N LEU A 496 -11.83 -1.88 4.07
CA LEU A 496 -10.65 -2.13 4.88
C LEU A 496 -9.38 -1.96 4.04
N SER A 497 -9.10 -0.71 3.70
CA SER A 497 -7.88 -0.30 2.99
C SER A 497 -7.57 -1.16 1.75
N GLY A 498 -8.55 -1.25 0.85
CA GLY A 498 -8.47 -2.00 -0.40
C GLY A 498 -9.43 -3.18 -0.49
N LEU A 499 -9.75 -3.85 0.60
CA LEU A 499 -10.76 -4.91 0.65
C LEU A 499 -12.15 -4.32 0.90
N LEU A 500 -13.05 -4.55 -0.03
CA LEU A 500 -14.46 -4.20 0.09
C LEU A 500 -15.25 -5.39 0.66
N LEU A 501 -15.93 -5.19 1.78
CA LEU A 501 -16.63 -6.27 2.45
C LEU A 501 -17.91 -5.79 3.15
N PRO A 502 -18.88 -6.71 3.38
CA PRO A 502 -20.01 -6.45 4.27
C PRO A 502 -19.55 -6.20 5.71
N VAL A 503 -20.16 -5.25 6.39
CA VAL A 503 -19.87 -4.99 7.81
C VAL A 503 -20.19 -6.21 8.68
N SER A 504 -21.16 -7.05 8.27
CA SER A 504 -21.47 -8.31 8.96
C SER A 504 -20.29 -9.30 8.93
N GLU A 505 -19.53 -9.38 7.84
CA GLU A 505 -18.38 -10.26 7.73
C GLU A 505 -17.17 -9.72 8.51
N GLU A 506 -17.01 -8.40 8.55
CA GLU A 506 -16.03 -7.78 9.44
C GLU A 506 -16.33 -8.09 10.91
N GLN A 507 -17.59 -7.96 11.32
CA GLN A 507 -17.99 -8.25 12.69
C GLN A 507 -17.80 -9.74 13.02
N ARG A 508 -18.13 -10.64 12.10
CA ARG A 508 -17.91 -12.07 12.25
C ARG A 508 -16.42 -12.40 12.44
N LEU A 509 -15.55 -11.80 11.62
CA LEU A 509 -14.11 -11.94 11.80
C LEU A 509 -13.64 -11.49 13.20
N VAL A 510 -14.18 -10.36 13.69
CA VAL A 510 -13.87 -9.87 15.04
C VAL A 510 -14.33 -10.87 16.11
N ASP A 511 -15.52 -11.45 15.96
CA ASP A 511 -16.06 -12.42 16.89
C ASP A 511 -15.27 -13.75 16.86
N ASP A 512 -14.87 -14.23 15.68
CA ASP A 512 -14.04 -15.43 15.48
C ASP A 512 -12.64 -15.27 16.13
N ILE A 513 -12.02 -14.08 16.03
CA ILE A 513 -10.76 -13.78 16.72
C ILE A 513 -10.96 -13.74 18.24
N LEU A 514 -12.04 -13.14 18.73
CA LEU A 514 -12.31 -13.02 20.17
C LEU A 514 -12.69 -14.36 20.82
N SER A 515 -13.35 -15.24 20.08
CA SER A 515 -13.70 -16.60 20.56
C SER A 515 -12.51 -17.56 20.52
N GLY A 516 -11.45 -17.24 19.76
CA GLY A 516 -10.31 -18.11 19.51
C GLY A 516 -10.56 -19.15 18.41
N GLU A 517 -11.61 -19.00 17.60
CA GLU A 517 -11.79 -19.80 16.37
C GLU A 517 -10.70 -19.46 15.35
N ILE A 518 -10.28 -18.18 15.32
CA ILE A 518 -9.08 -17.73 14.63
C ILE A 518 -8.03 -17.40 15.69
N ASP A 519 -6.96 -18.19 15.74
CA ASP A 519 -5.92 -18.15 16.76
C ASP A 519 -4.50 -17.91 16.21
N THR A 520 -4.37 -17.57 14.92
CA THR A 520 -3.11 -17.23 14.25
C THR A 520 -3.25 -15.99 13.36
N THR A 521 -2.13 -15.35 13.04
CA THR A 521 -2.10 -14.22 12.09
C THR A 521 -2.41 -14.68 10.67
N GLU A 522 -1.96 -15.88 10.31
CA GLU A 522 -2.29 -16.54 9.04
C GLU A 522 -3.79 -16.79 8.91
N GLY A 523 -4.47 -17.29 9.97
CA GLY A 523 -5.91 -17.49 9.97
C GLY A 523 -6.70 -16.19 9.74
N ILE A 524 -6.21 -15.06 10.25
CA ILE A 524 -6.80 -13.74 9.93
C ILE A 524 -6.66 -13.42 8.44
N ALA A 525 -5.49 -13.68 7.85
CA ALA A 525 -5.25 -13.44 6.43
C ALA A 525 -6.11 -14.35 5.55
N GLU A 526 -6.17 -15.63 5.84
CA GLU A 526 -7.02 -16.63 5.15
C GLU A 526 -8.51 -16.22 5.19
N ARG A 527 -8.98 -15.71 6.32
CA ARG A 527 -10.36 -15.23 6.42
C ARG A 527 -10.64 -14.01 5.54
N PHE A 528 -9.68 -13.09 5.40
CA PHE A 528 -9.79 -11.99 4.45
C PHE A 528 -9.80 -12.48 3.00
N GLU A 529 -9.01 -13.49 2.64
CA GLU A 529 -9.03 -14.10 1.32
C GLU A 529 -10.38 -14.77 1.03
N GLU A 530 -10.93 -15.53 1.98
CA GLU A 530 -12.26 -16.13 1.86
C GLU A 530 -13.36 -15.09 1.62
N ILE A 531 -13.34 -13.98 2.37
CA ILE A 531 -14.28 -12.87 2.18
C ILE A 531 -14.13 -12.27 0.77
N ASN A 532 -12.90 -12.09 0.30
CA ASN A 532 -12.63 -11.57 -1.03
C ASN A 532 -13.07 -12.52 -2.15
N ASP A 533 -12.88 -13.81 -1.99
CA ASP A 533 -13.32 -14.83 -2.95
C ASP A 533 -14.85 -14.85 -3.09
N ASN A 534 -15.55 -14.61 -2.00
CA ASN A 534 -17.02 -14.48 -1.97
C ASN A 534 -17.53 -13.07 -2.34
N TYR A 535 -16.65 -12.12 -2.65
CA TYR A 535 -17.04 -10.73 -2.96
C TYR A 535 -18.12 -10.63 -4.03
N SER A 536 -18.04 -11.44 -5.09
CA SER A 536 -18.99 -11.41 -6.20
C SER A 536 -20.40 -11.78 -5.76
N GLU A 537 -20.54 -12.82 -4.94
CA GLU A 537 -21.83 -13.31 -4.43
C GLU A 537 -22.43 -12.33 -3.42
N TYR A 538 -21.61 -11.83 -2.49
CA TYR A 538 -22.06 -10.83 -1.50
C TYR A 538 -22.49 -9.53 -2.18
N ARG A 539 -21.74 -9.08 -3.19
CA ARG A 539 -22.11 -7.93 -4.00
C ARG A 539 -23.41 -8.16 -4.75
N TRP A 540 -23.64 -9.38 -5.30
CA TRP A 540 -24.88 -9.70 -5.99
C TRP A 540 -26.06 -9.65 -5.04
N ALA A 541 -25.97 -10.22 -3.86
CA ALA A 541 -27.04 -10.17 -2.84
C ALA A 541 -27.45 -8.71 -2.53
N TRP A 542 -26.48 -7.83 -2.32
CA TRP A 542 -26.73 -6.41 -2.10
C TRP A 542 -27.36 -5.73 -3.32
N SER A 543 -26.83 -6.01 -4.48
CA SER A 543 -27.25 -5.35 -5.71
C SER A 543 -28.64 -5.77 -6.15
N TYR A 544 -28.99 -7.05 -5.95
CA TYR A 544 -30.33 -7.57 -6.22
C TYR A 544 -31.37 -6.80 -5.43
N GLN A 545 -31.18 -6.71 -4.12
CA GLN A 545 -32.08 -5.94 -3.24
C GLN A 545 -32.16 -4.46 -3.66
N MET A 546 -31.01 -3.86 -3.94
CA MET A 546 -30.92 -2.46 -4.38
C MET A 546 -31.67 -2.22 -5.70
N ILE A 547 -31.60 -3.12 -6.68
CA ILE A 547 -32.36 -3.04 -7.93
C ILE A 547 -33.85 -3.13 -7.67
N MET A 548 -34.29 -4.09 -6.85
CA MET A 548 -35.69 -4.27 -6.50
C MET A 548 -36.26 -2.99 -5.85
N ASP A 549 -35.55 -2.45 -4.88
CA ASP A 549 -35.96 -1.25 -4.14
C ASP A 549 -35.98 0.00 -5.03
N TYR A 550 -34.94 0.18 -5.87
CA TYR A 550 -34.82 1.37 -6.73
C TYR A 550 -35.92 1.46 -7.77
N TYR A 551 -36.30 0.33 -8.37
CA TYR A 551 -37.35 0.29 -9.40
C TYR A 551 -38.75 -0.05 -8.85
N GLY A 552 -38.87 -0.50 -7.62
CA GLY A 552 -40.12 -0.99 -7.04
C GLY A 552 -40.59 -2.30 -7.69
N PHE A 553 -39.64 -3.16 -8.11
CA PHE A 553 -39.97 -4.43 -8.73
C PHE A 553 -40.40 -5.45 -7.65
N ALA A 554 -41.36 -6.31 -8.02
CA ALA A 554 -41.73 -7.47 -7.20
C ALA A 554 -40.83 -8.69 -7.50
N GLU A 555 -40.30 -8.76 -8.71
CA GLU A 555 -39.38 -9.82 -9.17
C GLU A 555 -38.49 -9.29 -10.30
N LEU A 556 -37.35 -9.93 -10.55
CA LEU A 556 -36.44 -9.57 -11.63
C LEU A 556 -36.68 -10.47 -12.87
N ASN A 557 -37.88 -10.34 -13.47
CA ASN A 557 -38.24 -11.03 -14.71
C ASN A 557 -37.56 -10.42 -15.94
N GLU A 558 -37.75 -11.03 -17.12
CA GLU A 558 -37.12 -10.60 -18.39
C GLU A 558 -37.44 -9.13 -18.75
N GLU A 559 -38.68 -8.69 -18.55
CA GLU A 559 -39.10 -7.31 -18.85
C GLU A 559 -38.37 -6.31 -17.95
N ASN A 560 -38.26 -6.62 -16.66
CA ASN A 560 -37.58 -5.79 -15.67
C ASN A 560 -36.07 -5.75 -15.92
N VAL A 561 -35.47 -6.86 -16.29
CA VAL A 561 -34.05 -6.93 -16.73
C VAL A 561 -33.80 -6.05 -17.94
N GLU A 562 -34.66 -6.13 -18.95
CA GLU A 562 -34.53 -5.29 -20.16
C GLU A 562 -34.74 -3.80 -19.86
N ARG A 563 -35.55 -3.45 -18.88
CA ARG A 563 -35.68 -2.08 -18.39
C ARG A 563 -34.37 -1.58 -17.79
N VAL A 564 -33.76 -2.35 -16.89
CA VAL A 564 -32.46 -1.99 -16.28
C VAL A 564 -31.37 -1.86 -17.34
N LYS A 565 -31.32 -2.74 -18.34
CA LYS A 565 -30.36 -2.67 -19.46
C LYS A 565 -30.54 -1.38 -20.28
N ARG A 566 -31.76 -1.01 -20.63
CA ARG A 566 -32.05 0.25 -21.37
C ARG A 566 -31.61 1.48 -20.57
N ASP A 567 -31.89 1.48 -19.27
CA ASP A 567 -31.51 2.58 -18.39
C ASP A 567 -29.98 2.68 -18.23
N TYR A 568 -29.28 1.55 -18.15
CA TYR A 568 -27.81 1.50 -18.16
C TYR A 568 -27.22 2.12 -19.43
N ILE A 569 -27.71 1.74 -20.60
CA ILE A 569 -27.23 2.29 -21.88
C ILE A 569 -27.41 3.80 -21.91
N THR A 570 -28.59 4.27 -21.49
CA THR A 570 -28.92 5.69 -21.44
C THR A 570 -28.00 6.44 -20.47
N ALA A 571 -27.78 5.88 -19.28
CA ALA A 571 -26.92 6.46 -18.25
C ALA A 571 -25.45 6.50 -18.71
N ARG A 572 -24.95 5.43 -19.35
CA ARG A 572 -23.58 5.42 -19.88
C ARG A 572 -23.37 6.48 -20.96
N ARG A 573 -24.31 6.62 -21.91
CA ARG A 573 -24.23 7.69 -22.92
C ARG A 573 -24.22 9.07 -22.28
N ALA A 574 -25.08 9.29 -21.30
CA ALA A 574 -25.12 10.56 -20.58
C ALA A 574 -23.81 10.83 -19.80
N TRP A 575 -23.24 9.82 -19.15
CA TRP A 575 -21.96 9.92 -18.45
C TRP A 575 -20.82 10.28 -19.41
N ILE A 576 -20.69 9.57 -20.53
CA ILE A 576 -19.66 9.83 -21.54
C ILE A 576 -19.81 11.24 -22.14
N ALA A 577 -21.05 11.70 -22.37
CA ALA A 577 -21.27 13.06 -22.85
C ALA A 577 -20.77 14.12 -21.86
N GLU A 578 -20.91 13.90 -20.54
CA GLU A 578 -20.36 14.82 -19.52
C GLU A 578 -18.81 14.74 -19.47
N ILE A 579 -18.20 13.54 -19.61
CA ILE A 579 -16.73 13.38 -19.71
C ILE A 579 -16.19 14.13 -20.93
N LYS A 580 -16.85 14.03 -22.11
CA LYS A 580 -16.45 14.78 -23.31
C LYS A 580 -16.53 16.31 -23.10
N LYS A 581 -17.54 16.80 -22.40
CA LYS A 581 -17.64 18.24 -22.04
C LYS A 581 -16.49 18.68 -21.12
N ASP A 582 -16.06 17.82 -20.21
CA ASP A 582 -14.93 18.11 -19.33
C ASP A 582 -13.62 18.12 -20.13
N ALA A 583 -13.39 17.13 -21.00
CA ALA A 583 -12.25 17.05 -21.89
C ALA A 583 -12.14 18.27 -22.83
N ALA A 584 -13.26 18.75 -23.36
CA ALA A 584 -13.30 19.93 -24.21
C ALA A 584 -12.82 21.22 -23.52
N LYS A 585 -12.88 21.28 -22.18
CA LYS A 585 -12.30 22.41 -21.42
C LYS A 585 -10.79 22.31 -21.38
N GLU A 586 -10.25 21.11 -21.13
CA GLU A 586 -8.78 20.89 -21.13
C GLU A 586 -8.20 21.19 -22.52
N TYR A 587 -8.86 20.76 -23.59
CA TYR A 587 -8.46 21.06 -24.97
C TYR A 587 -8.42 22.56 -25.24
N ARG A 588 -9.42 23.34 -24.79
CA ARG A 588 -9.48 24.80 -25.01
C ARG A 588 -8.49 25.60 -24.16
N LEU A 589 -8.09 25.06 -23.00
CA LEU A 589 -7.22 25.74 -22.03
C LEU A 589 -5.75 25.32 -22.15
N GLY A 590 -5.49 24.15 -22.75
CA GLY A 590 -4.18 23.57 -22.94
C GLY A 590 -3.75 23.63 -24.41
N ASP A 591 -2.46 23.47 -24.65
CA ASP A 591 -1.88 23.31 -25.98
C ASP A 591 -1.98 21.84 -26.40
N VAL A 592 -3.20 21.37 -26.58
CA VAL A 592 -3.50 19.99 -26.98
C VAL A 592 -3.89 19.97 -28.45
N GLU A 593 -3.24 19.15 -29.25
CA GLU A 593 -3.53 18.98 -30.67
C GLU A 593 -4.97 18.46 -30.87
N GLU A 594 -5.67 19.01 -31.85
CA GLU A 594 -7.05 18.63 -32.18
C GLU A 594 -7.21 17.14 -32.46
N GLU A 595 -6.21 16.53 -33.11
CA GLU A 595 -6.18 15.09 -33.40
C GLU A 595 -6.21 14.26 -32.11
N VAL A 596 -5.44 14.63 -31.09
CA VAL A 596 -5.42 13.95 -29.79
C VAL A 596 -6.78 14.01 -29.11
N PHE A 597 -7.44 15.17 -29.17
CA PHE A 597 -8.78 15.34 -28.61
C PHE A 597 -9.83 14.52 -29.37
N ASN A 598 -9.77 14.51 -30.69
CA ASN A 598 -10.68 13.73 -31.54
C ASN A 598 -10.50 12.23 -31.32
N ASN A 599 -9.27 11.74 -31.28
CA ASN A 599 -8.94 10.33 -30.99
C ASN A 599 -9.47 9.92 -29.61
N PHE A 600 -9.35 10.76 -28.60
CA PHE A 600 -9.91 10.50 -27.27
C PHE A 600 -11.45 10.38 -27.31
N ASN A 601 -12.14 11.28 -28.02
CA ASN A 601 -13.59 11.24 -28.16
C ASN A 601 -14.06 9.98 -28.91
N GLU A 602 -13.37 9.59 -29.99
CA GLU A 602 -13.66 8.35 -30.73
C GLU A 602 -13.46 7.10 -29.86
N GLN A 603 -12.41 7.07 -29.05
CA GLN A 603 -12.18 5.97 -28.12
C GLN A 603 -13.33 5.85 -27.11
N LEU A 604 -13.83 6.97 -26.59
CA LEU A 604 -14.97 6.99 -25.67
C LEU A 604 -16.26 6.44 -26.34
N ASP A 605 -16.50 6.77 -27.61
CA ASP A 605 -17.66 6.27 -28.35
C ASP A 605 -17.55 4.77 -28.61
N LYS A 606 -16.39 4.32 -29.07
CA LYS A 606 -16.12 2.88 -29.30
C LYS A 606 -16.32 2.04 -28.03
N GLU A 607 -15.89 2.56 -26.87
CA GLU A 607 -16.10 1.87 -25.58
C GLU A 607 -17.59 1.76 -25.22
N VAL A 608 -18.39 2.81 -25.47
CA VAL A 608 -19.83 2.79 -25.20
C VAL A 608 -20.52 1.77 -26.11
N ASP A 609 -20.21 1.77 -27.40
CA ASP A 609 -20.83 0.86 -28.36
C ASP A 609 -20.46 -0.59 -28.10
N PHE A 610 -19.19 -0.86 -27.82
CA PHE A 610 -18.71 -2.19 -27.45
C PHE A 610 -19.37 -2.74 -26.17
N GLU A 611 -19.46 -1.91 -25.12
CA GLU A 611 -20.11 -2.29 -23.89
C GLU A 611 -21.63 -2.49 -24.05
N ASN A 612 -22.27 -1.68 -24.90
CA ASN A 612 -23.70 -1.83 -25.21
C ASN A 612 -23.96 -3.13 -26.00
N GLN A 613 -23.11 -3.49 -26.96
CA GLN A 613 -23.22 -4.77 -27.69
C GLN A 613 -23.09 -5.98 -26.77
N LYS A 614 -22.17 -5.95 -25.81
CA LYS A 614 -21.97 -7.04 -24.83
C LYS A 614 -23.16 -7.28 -23.89
N LEU A 615 -24.07 -6.32 -23.75
CA LEU A 615 -25.28 -6.49 -22.93
C LEU A 615 -26.31 -7.43 -23.60
N TYR A 616 -26.24 -7.57 -24.91
CA TYR A 616 -27.18 -8.39 -25.71
C TYR A 616 -26.53 -9.68 -26.27
N MET A 617 -25.25 -9.90 -26.00
CA MET A 617 -24.54 -11.16 -26.20
C MET A 617 -24.60 -12.03 -24.95
#